data_f5e04315f0dca99cc729ea6be9a7bb47
#
_entry.id   f5e04315f0dca99cc729ea6be9a7bb47
#
_cell.length_a   1.000
_cell.length_b   1.000
_cell.length_c   1.000
_cell.angle_alpha   90.00
_cell.angle_beta   90.00
_cell.angle_gamma   90.00
#
_symmetry.space_group_name_H-M   'P 1'
#
loop_
_entity.id
_entity.type
_entity.pdbx_description
1 polymer ?
#
loop_
_entity_poly.entity_id
_entity_poly.type
_entity_poly.pdbx_seq_one_letter_code
_entity_poly.pdbx_strand_id
1 'polypeptide(L)'
;MLRYFVLFAALVLQGAAAFAAGVSREVFPLERGGVQLHLERYQVGEGEKTPLLMAHGLTYSSHEFDVDYGDYSLARFFADNGYSVWLLDIAGYGRSQKVQDGFMPNSDYAAEDIAAAAKRVLELTKAKKVNVLGWSWGTVTSGRFAAKYPELVDKLVLYAPIVAGLVKADVTAPFNKNTWTHAAGDFQVKADKTIDYDVMEPPVAATFLSNCWRYDGEGSPNGGRRDLLVAPNERLIPTAQVKAPTLLIVGDKDEYVTALLCQEALKTLPKGSELKVIKGGAHAMMMEKPYYKAFREAILNFLKK
;
A
#
# COMPACT_ATOMS: atom_id res chain seq x y z
N MET A 1 63.76 -33.21 -40.17
CA MET A 1 63.09 -33.26 -38.87
C MET A 1 62.11 -32.12 -38.83
N LEU A 2 60.84 -32.40 -39.07
CA LEU A 2 59.76 -31.39 -39.14
C LEU A 2 59.00 -31.47 -37.81
N ARG A 3 59.03 -30.39 -37.01
CA ARG A 3 58.29 -30.28 -35.73
C ARG A 3 56.93 -29.62 -36.03
N TYR A 4 55.86 -30.38 -35.84
CA TYR A 4 54.48 -29.88 -35.84
C TYR A 4 54.18 -29.22 -34.49
N PHE A 5 53.84 -27.92 -34.50
CA PHE A 5 53.24 -27.24 -33.37
C PHE A 5 51.71 -27.38 -33.49
N VAL A 6 51.11 -28.08 -32.55
CA VAL A 6 49.65 -28.14 -32.40
C VAL A 6 49.25 -27.01 -31.45
N LEU A 7 48.53 -26.01 -32.00
CA LEU A 7 47.89 -24.98 -31.18
C LEU A 7 46.59 -25.56 -30.64
N PHE A 8 46.49 -25.70 -29.33
CA PHE A 8 45.24 -25.92 -28.64
C PHE A 8 44.60 -24.56 -28.39
N ALA A 9 43.52 -24.20 -29.14
CA ALA A 9 42.65 -23.07 -28.82
C ALA A 9 41.64 -23.51 -27.77
N ALA A 10 41.84 -23.09 -26.50
CA ALA A 10 40.87 -23.29 -25.46
C ALA A 10 39.76 -22.27 -25.64
N LEU A 11 38.57 -22.71 -26.05
CA LEU A 11 37.32 -21.92 -26.04
C LEU A 11 36.87 -21.79 -24.57
N VAL A 12 37.12 -20.64 -23.98
CA VAL A 12 36.50 -20.29 -22.67
C VAL A 12 35.08 -19.83 -22.95
N LEU A 13 34.12 -20.73 -22.80
CA LEU A 13 32.71 -20.35 -22.70
C LEU A 13 32.51 -19.63 -21.36
N GLN A 14 32.52 -18.31 -21.38
CA GLN A 14 31.99 -17.49 -20.28
C GLN A 14 30.46 -17.60 -20.31
N GLY A 15 29.94 -18.56 -19.55
CA GLY A 15 28.55 -18.56 -19.14
C GLY A 15 28.31 -17.35 -18.24
N ALA A 16 27.71 -16.30 -18.79
CA ALA A 16 27.16 -15.22 -17.98
C ALA A 16 26.03 -15.83 -17.13
N ALA A 17 26.32 -16.13 -15.87
CA ALA A 17 25.29 -16.35 -14.87
C ALA A 17 24.52 -15.02 -14.78
N ALA A 18 23.31 -14.98 -15.32
CA ALA A 18 22.38 -13.89 -15.05
C ALA A 18 22.07 -13.97 -13.56
N PHE A 19 22.74 -13.18 -12.75
CA PHE A 19 22.28 -12.90 -11.40
C PHE A 19 20.87 -12.32 -11.54
N ALA A 20 19.87 -12.96 -10.95
CA ALA A 20 18.55 -12.38 -10.85
C ALA A 20 18.74 -11.00 -10.23
N ALA A 21 18.39 -9.95 -10.98
CA ALA A 21 18.53 -8.58 -10.52
C ALA A 21 17.65 -8.44 -9.29
N GLY A 22 18.24 -8.13 -8.13
CA GLY A 22 17.49 -7.86 -6.91
C GLY A 22 16.58 -6.62 -7.08
N VAL A 23 15.61 -6.47 -6.20
CA VAL A 23 14.76 -5.27 -6.18
C VAL A 23 15.62 -4.05 -5.85
N SER A 24 15.68 -3.09 -6.78
CA SER A 24 16.29 -1.77 -6.53
C SER A 24 15.32 -0.87 -5.78
N ARG A 25 15.87 0.00 -4.92
CA ARG A 25 15.11 1.01 -4.18
C ARG A 25 15.70 2.38 -4.48
N GLU A 26 14.84 3.34 -4.79
CA GLU A 26 15.26 4.69 -5.13
C GLU A 26 14.24 5.72 -4.65
N VAL A 27 14.73 6.80 -4.03
CA VAL A 27 13.90 7.89 -3.51
C VAL A 27 13.88 9.05 -4.51
N PHE A 28 12.70 9.57 -4.78
CA PHE A 28 12.49 10.67 -5.71
C PHE A 28 12.00 11.92 -4.98
N PRO A 29 12.58 13.10 -5.25
CA PRO A 29 12.07 14.35 -4.69
C PRO A 29 10.64 14.62 -5.13
N LEU A 30 9.79 14.95 -4.16
CA LEU A 30 8.42 15.36 -4.38
C LEU A 30 8.07 16.46 -3.38
N GLU A 31 7.54 17.57 -3.87
CA GLU A 31 7.04 18.66 -3.04
C GLU A 31 5.60 18.97 -3.43
N ARG A 32 4.75 19.25 -2.45
CA ARG A 32 3.41 19.76 -2.65
C ARG A 32 3.05 20.81 -1.61
N GLY A 33 2.74 22.03 -2.08
CA GLY A 33 2.29 23.11 -1.20
C GLY A 33 3.31 23.50 -0.12
N GLY A 34 4.61 23.43 -0.43
CA GLY A 34 5.70 23.72 0.52
C GLY A 34 6.02 22.56 1.48
N VAL A 35 5.41 21.38 1.31
CA VAL A 35 5.68 20.18 2.12
C VAL A 35 6.47 19.18 1.29
N GLN A 36 7.62 18.75 1.80
CA GLN A 36 8.42 17.68 1.19
C GLN A 36 7.80 16.33 1.49
N LEU A 37 7.50 15.55 0.44
CA LEU A 37 6.92 14.22 0.54
C LEU A 37 7.97 13.17 0.18
N HIS A 38 7.94 12.05 0.90
CA HIS A 38 8.77 10.89 0.60
C HIS A 38 8.08 9.99 -0.41
N LEU A 39 8.70 9.84 -1.58
CA LEU A 39 8.25 8.96 -2.66
C LEU A 39 9.39 7.99 -3.00
N GLU A 40 9.19 6.69 -2.77
CA GLU A 40 10.21 5.66 -2.97
C GLU A 40 9.74 4.62 -3.99
N ARG A 41 10.60 4.27 -4.94
CA ARG A 41 10.35 3.25 -5.96
C ARG A 41 11.01 1.93 -5.61
N TYR A 42 10.31 0.84 -5.84
CA TYR A 42 10.79 -0.54 -5.85
C TYR A 42 10.65 -1.09 -7.26
N GLN A 43 11.73 -1.60 -7.86
CA GLN A 43 11.71 -2.13 -9.22
C GLN A 43 12.76 -3.22 -9.41
N VAL A 44 12.43 -4.26 -10.17
CA VAL A 44 13.37 -5.30 -10.62
C VAL A 44 13.83 -5.00 -12.04
N GLY A 45 15.15 -4.90 -12.23
CA GLY A 45 15.74 -4.61 -13.53
C GLY A 45 15.44 -3.21 -14.03
N GLU A 46 15.95 -2.91 -15.21
CA GLU A 46 15.79 -1.64 -15.89
C GLU A 46 14.58 -1.65 -16.85
N GLY A 47 14.28 -0.48 -17.42
CA GLY A 47 13.26 -0.29 -18.44
C GLY A 47 11.89 0.09 -17.90
N GLU A 48 10.98 0.31 -18.84
CA GLU A 48 9.60 0.74 -18.52
C GLU A 48 8.82 -0.41 -17.87
N LYS A 49 8.17 -0.09 -16.76
CA LYS A 49 7.30 -1.01 -16.03
C LYS A 49 5.97 -0.31 -15.73
N THR A 50 4.91 -1.09 -15.65
CA THR A 50 3.60 -0.56 -15.26
C THR A 50 3.66 0.00 -13.83
N PRO A 51 3.34 1.29 -13.59
CA PRO A 51 3.41 1.86 -12.27
C PRO A 51 2.26 1.41 -11.38
N LEU A 52 2.59 1.10 -10.11
CA LEU A 52 1.66 0.82 -9.03
C LEU A 52 1.99 1.73 -7.85
N LEU A 53 1.15 2.72 -7.60
CA LEU A 53 1.28 3.65 -6.47
C LEU A 53 0.51 3.11 -5.27
N MET A 54 1.16 3.04 -4.09
CA MET A 54 0.56 2.53 -2.86
C MET A 54 0.39 3.65 -1.83
N ALA A 55 -0.80 3.75 -1.26
CA ALA A 55 -1.19 4.70 -0.23
C ALA A 55 -1.49 3.98 1.09
N HIS A 56 -0.77 4.37 2.15
CA HIS A 56 -0.80 3.73 3.47
C HIS A 56 -2.07 4.00 4.27
N GLY A 57 -2.28 3.21 5.32
CA GLY A 57 -3.37 3.35 6.28
C GLY A 57 -3.18 4.50 7.29
N LEU A 58 -4.01 4.51 8.33
CA LEU A 58 -3.84 5.43 9.45
C LEU A 58 -2.70 4.97 10.36
N THR A 59 -2.12 5.95 11.03
CA THR A 59 -1.17 5.80 12.13
C THR A 59 0.26 5.60 11.66
N TYR A 60 0.49 4.77 10.64
CA TYR A 60 1.83 4.43 10.15
C TYR A 60 1.95 4.75 8.66
N SER A 61 3.19 4.80 8.18
CA SER A 61 3.53 5.22 6.82
C SER A 61 3.69 4.04 5.86
N SER A 62 4.14 4.31 4.65
CA SER A 62 4.18 3.34 3.54
C SER A 62 5.08 2.11 3.78
N HIS A 63 5.94 2.13 4.82
CA HIS A 63 6.71 0.95 5.22
C HIS A 63 5.83 -0.27 5.56
N GLU A 64 4.54 -0.09 5.83
CA GLU A 64 3.58 -1.19 6.04
C GLU A 64 3.52 -2.16 4.86
N PHE A 65 3.83 -1.68 3.65
CA PHE A 65 3.89 -2.50 2.45
C PHE A 65 5.22 -3.21 2.22
N ASP A 66 6.27 -2.91 3.01
CA ASP A 66 7.57 -3.55 2.92
C ASP A 66 8.00 -4.21 4.24
N VAL A 67 7.29 -5.26 4.64
CA VAL A 67 7.69 -6.12 5.75
C VAL A 67 8.81 -7.02 5.26
N ASP A 68 10.06 -6.63 5.52
CA ASP A 68 11.28 -7.28 5.01
C ASP A 68 11.62 -8.54 5.81
N TYR A 69 10.75 -9.55 5.69
CA TYR A 69 10.95 -10.88 6.23
C TYR A 69 10.34 -11.92 5.29
N GLY A 70 11.13 -12.93 4.91
CA GLY A 70 10.68 -13.95 3.96
C GLY A 70 10.17 -13.33 2.66
N ASP A 71 8.96 -13.70 2.26
CA ASP A 71 8.27 -13.17 1.08
C ASP A 71 7.04 -12.30 1.43
N TYR A 72 7.02 -11.69 2.64
CA TYR A 72 5.88 -10.89 3.10
C TYR A 72 5.81 -9.48 2.54
N SER A 73 6.91 -8.93 2.01
CA SER A 73 6.89 -7.60 1.42
C SER A 73 5.95 -7.54 0.20
N LEU A 74 4.85 -6.81 0.34
CA LEU A 74 3.91 -6.58 -0.75
C LEU A 74 4.52 -5.75 -1.87
N ALA A 75 5.35 -4.76 -1.52
CA ALA A 75 6.05 -3.92 -2.49
C ALA A 75 7.01 -4.76 -3.36
N ARG A 76 7.82 -5.61 -2.75
CA ARG A 76 8.75 -6.49 -3.47
C ARG A 76 8.02 -7.53 -4.30
N PHE A 77 6.93 -8.09 -3.78
CA PHE A 77 6.12 -9.05 -4.54
C PHE A 77 5.63 -8.45 -5.87
N PHE A 78 5.11 -7.23 -5.89
CA PHE A 78 4.67 -6.60 -7.13
C PHE A 78 5.85 -6.18 -8.02
N ALA A 79 6.98 -5.74 -7.44
CA ALA A 79 8.19 -5.46 -8.21
C ALA A 79 8.71 -6.71 -8.93
N ASP A 80 8.74 -7.87 -8.26
CA ASP A 80 9.11 -9.17 -8.83
C ASP A 80 8.13 -9.63 -9.91
N ASN A 81 6.87 -9.18 -9.85
CA ASN A 81 5.84 -9.46 -10.85
C ASN A 81 5.76 -8.42 -11.98
N GLY A 82 6.79 -7.58 -12.14
CA GLY A 82 6.98 -6.70 -13.30
C GLY A 82 6.37 -5.31 -13.15
N TYR A 83 6.00 -4.88 -11.95
CA TYR A 83 5.55 -3.52 -11.69
C TYR A 83 6.70 -2.61 -11.25
N SER A 84 6.58 -1.32 -11.56
CA SER A 84 7.31 -0.25 -10.89
C SER A 84 6.45 0.18 -9.70
N VAL A 85 6.82 -0.24 -8.49
CA VAL A 85 6.04 0.01 -7.27
C VAL A 85 6.51 1.28 -6.60
N TRP A 86 5.57 2.16 -6.25
CA TRP A 86 5.83 3.47 -5.67
C TRP A 86 5.15 3.59 -4.32
N LEU A 87 5.92 3.82 -3.28
CA LEU A 87 5.44 4.02 -1.93
C LEU A 87 5.46 5.51 -1.59
N LEU A 88 4.32 6.05 -1.20
CA LEU A 88 4.16 7.44 -0.78
C LEU A 88 3.94 7.50 0.72
N ASP A 89 4.78 8.26 1.43
CA ASP A 89 4.44 8.74 2.77
C ASP A 89 3.67 10.04 2.64
N ILE A 90 2.42 10.07 3.12
CA ILE A 90 1.57 11.27 3.17
C ILE A 90 2.21 12.30 4.11
N ALA A 91 1.96 13.59 3.89
CA ALA A 91 2.44 14.68 4.72
C ALA A 91 2.24 14.39 6.22
N GLY A 92 3.30 14.58 7.01
CA GLY A 92 3.30 14.31 8.46
C GLY A 92 3.61 12.86 8.85
N TYR A 93 3.53 11.90 7.93
CA TYR A 93 3.83 10.48 8.16
C TYR A 93 5.23 10.11 7.70
N GLY A 94 5.78 9.04 8.27
CA GLY A 94 7.02 8.41 7.83
C GLY A 94 8.17 9.37 7.65
N ARG A 95 8.77 9.32 6.47
CA ARG A 95 9.90 10.14 6.03
C ARG A 95 9.49 11.44 5.33
N SER A 96 8.17 11.66 5.14
CA SER A 96 7.67 12.96 4.71
C SER A 96 7.84 14.01 5.79
N GLN A 97 7.91 15.29 5.38
CA GLN A 97 8.06 16.41 6.29
C GLN A 97 6.97 16.38 7.37
N LYS A 98 7.38 16.49 8.62
CA LYS A 98 6.45 16.58 9.76
C LYS A 98 5.68 17.90 9.70
N VAL A 99 4.41 17.84 10.08
CA VAL A 99 3.50 18.98 10.04
C VAL A 99 3.30 19.56 11.45
N GLN A 100 3.03 20.86 11.54
CA GLN A 100 2.73 21.51 12.83
C GLN A 100 1.28 21.29 13.27
N ASP A 101 0.35 21.32 12.31
CA ASP A 101 -1.06 21.01 12.54
C ASP A 101 -1.37 19.57 12.13
N GLY A 102 -1.57 18.69 13.12
CA GLY A 102 -1.91 17.28 12.88
C GLY A 102 -3.32 17.06 12.32
N PHE A 103 -4.15 18.09 12.22
CA PHE A 103 -5.44 18.00 11.53
C PHE A 103 -5.36 18.35 10.05
N MET A 104 -4.26 18.99 9.61
CA MET A 104 -4.06 19.35 8.21
C MET A 104 -4.01 18.14 7.27
N PRO A 105 -3.29 17.04 7.55
CA PRO A 105 -3.31 15.86 6.72
C PRO A 105 -4.62 15.06 6.89
N ASN A 106 -5.74 15.65 6.48
CA ASN A 106 -7.02 14.97 6.38
C ASN A 106 -7.13 14.17 5.06
N SER A 107 -8.23 13.48 4.85
CA SER A 107 -8.40 12.59 3.69
C SER A 107 -8.38 13.33 2.36
N ASP A 108 -8.88 14.57 2.29
CA ASP A 108 -8.85 15.37 1.06
C ASP A 108 -7.44 15.90 0.79
N TYR A 109 -6.74 16.35 1.83
CA TYR A 109 -5.34 16.76 1.72
C TYR A 109 -4.45 15.61 1.24
N ALA A 110 -4.63 14.41 1.83
CA ALA A 110 -3.90 13.20 1.46
C ALA A 110 -4.21 12.74 0.02
N ALA A 111 -5.44 12.92 -0.45
CA ALA A 111 -5.79 12.66 -1.86
C ALA A 111 -5.02 13.57 -2.83
N GLU A 112 -4.73 14.82 -2.44
CA GLU A 112 -3.87 15.72 -3.22
C GLU A 112 -2.39 15.31 -3.17
N ASP A 113 -1.90 14.74 -2.05
CA ASP A 113 -0.55 14.16 -1.98
C ASP A 113 -0.43 12.98 -2.95
N ILE A 114 -1.44 12.11 -3.02
CA ILE A 114 -1.51 11.01 -3.99
C ILE A 114 -1.54 11.55 -5.42
N ALA A 115 -2.29 12.62 -5.69
CA ALA A 115 -2.34 13.24 -7.02
C ALA A 115 -0.97 13.80 -7.45
N ALA A 116 -0.25 14.45 -6.53
CA ALA A 116 1.10 14.94 -6.79
C ALA A 116 2.07 13.78 -7.07
N ALA A 117 2.00 12.71 -6.25
CA ALA A 117 2.81 11.50 -6.45
C ALA A 117 2.49 10.82 -7.79
N ALA A 118 1.20 10.66 -8.14
CA ALA A 118 0.77 10.08 -9.41
C ALA A 118 1.32 10.86 -10.60
N LYS A 119 1.20 12.19 -10.61
CA LYS A 119 1.75 13.05 -11.66
C LYS A 119 3.27 12.88 -11.79
N ARG A 120 4.00 12.85 -10.65
CA ARG A 120 5.43 12.64 -10.63
C ARG A 120 5.83 11.26 -11.17
N VAL A 121 5.11 10.22 -10.78
CA VAL A 121 5.30 8.85 -11.28
C VAL A 121 5.10 8.79 -12.79
N LEU A 122 4.02 9.39 -13.31
CA LEU A 122 3.74 9.43 -14.76
C LEU A 122 4.81 10.21 -15.54
N GLU A 123 5.31 11.31 -14.97
CA GLU A 123 6.44 12.05 -15.54
C GLU A 123 7.70 11.18 -15.66
N LEU A 124 8.03 10.42 -14.60
CA LEU A 124 9.23 9.59 -14.54
C LEU A 124 9.13 8.31 -15.39
N THR A 125 7.96 7.68 -15.39
CA THR A 125 7.74 6.38 -16.08
C THR A 125 7.27 6.52 -17.52
N LYS A 126 6.83 7.71 -17.94
CA LYS A 126 6.18 7.97 -19.24
C LYS A 126 4.89 7.17 -19.45
N ALA A 127 4.38 6.50 -18.42
CA ALA A 127 3.09 5.82 -18.46
C ALA A 127 1.95 6.85 -18.60
N LYS A 128 0.83 6.42 -19.19
CA LYS A 128 -0.34 7.29 -19.36
C LYS A 128 -1.19 7.38 -18.09
N LYS A 129 -1.22 6.32 -17.30
CA LYS A 129 -2.00 6.16 -16.08
C LYS A 129 -1.24 5.32 -15.07
N VAL A 130 -1.62 5.45 -13.78
CA VAL A 130 -1.09 4.64 -12.70
C VAL A 130 -2.15 3.66 -12.20
N ASN A 131 -1.72 2.47 -11.78
CA ASN A 131 -2.52 1.65 -10.88
C ASN A 131 -2.34 2.17 -9.46
N VAL A 132 -3.39 2.12 -8.66
CA VAL A 132 -3.36 2.62 -7.27
C VAL A 132 -3.84 1.53 -6.33
N LEU A 133 -3.13 1.34 -5.22
CA LEU A 133 -3.55 0.48 -4.11
C LEU A 133 -3.58 1.32 -2.84
N GLY A 134 -4.72 1.35 -2.16
CA GLY A 134 -4.86 1.93 -0.83
C GLY A 134 -5.23 0.86 0.20
N TRP A 135 -4.66 0.96 1.41
CA TRP A 135 -5.04 0.12 2.55
C TRP A 135 -5.73 0.94 3.63
N SER A 136 -6.84 0.44 4.19
CA SER A 136 -7.51 1.08 5.33
C SER A 136 -7.89 2.55 5.02
N TRP A 137 -7.41 3.53 5.78
CA TRP A 137 -7.56 4.95 5.44
C TRP A 137 -7.03 5.30 4.05
N GLY A 138 -5.97 4.61 3.60
CA GLY A 138 -5.47 4.73 2.23
C GLY A 138 -6.53 4.43 1.17
N THR A 139 -7.59 3.69 1.49
CA THR A 139 -8.73 3.47 0.58
C THR A 139 -9.60 4.71 0.42
N VAL A 140 -9.79 5.47 1.51
CA VAL A 140 -10.54 6.74 1.48
C VAL A 140 -9.78 7.77 0.65
N THR A 141 -8.48 7.92 0.91
CA THR A 141 -7.62 8.88 0.20
C THR A 141 -7.47 8.53 -1.28
N SER A 142 -7.22 7.25 -1.59
CA SER A 142 -7.12 6.76 -2.98
C SER A 142 -8.46 6.82 -3.72
N GLY A 143 -9.57 6.53 -3.04
CA GLY A 143 -10.91 6.63 -3.61
C GLY A 143 -11.29 8.07 -3.95
N ARG A 144 -10.99 9.03 -3.06
CA ARG A 144 -11.18 10.47 -3.31
C ARG A 144 -10.28 10.96 -4.45
N PHE A 145 -9.01 10.54 -4.45
CA PHE A 145 -8.08 10.81 -5.56
C PHE A 145 -8.64 10.30 -6.89
N ALA A 146 -9.04 9.03 -6.96
CA ALA A 146 -9.53 8.41 -8.20
C ALA A 146 -10.83 9.02 -8.70
N ALA A 147 -11.70 9.50 -7.80
CA ALA A 147 -12.91 10.23 -8.17
C ALA A 147 -12.61 11.62 -8.73
N LYS A 148 -11.62 12.32 -8.17
CA LYS A 148 -11.26 13.69 -8.56
C LYS A 148 -10.37 13.76 -9.80
N TYR A 149 -9.51 12.75 -10.02
CA TYR A 149 -8.53 12.69 -11.11
C TYR A 149 -8.64 11.37 -11.90
N PRO A 150 -9.82 11.07 -12.49
CA PRO A 150 -10.06 9.79 -13.15
C PRO A 150 -9.17 9.56 -14.37
N GLU A 151 -8.63 10.63 -14.97
CA GLU A 151 -7.71 10.56 -16.10
C GLU A 151 -6.32 10.00 -15.71
N LEU A 152 -5.95 10.06 -14.44
CA LEU A 152 -4.66 9.57 -13.96
C LEU A 152 -4.67 8.09 -13.57
N VAL A 153 -5.86 7.50 -13.33
CA VAL A 153 -5.98 6.14 -12.75
C VAL A 153 -6.35 5.11 -13.81
N ASP A 154 -5.56 4.03 -13.89
CA ASP A 154 -5.87 2.86 -14.73
C ASP A 154 -6.78 1.89 -13.98
N LYS A 155 -6.31 1.36 -12.86
CA LYS A 155 -7.06 0.48 -11.96
C LYS A 155 -6.88 0.91 -10.52
N LEU A 156 -7.91 0.68 -9.70
CA LEU A 156 -7.92 1.00 -8.28
C LEU A 156 -8.08 -0.29 -7.46
N VAL A 157 -7.24 -0.47 -6.46
CA VAL A 157 -7.36 -1.54 -5.47
C VAL A 157 -7.63 -0.89 -4.11
N LEU A 158 -8.75 -1.23 -3.50
CA LEU A 158 -9.15 -0.79 -2.18
C LEU A 158 -9.09 -2.00 -1.23
N TYR A 159 -8.00 -2.10 -0.48
CA TYR A 159 -7.76 -3.14 0.51
C TYR A 159 -8.30 -2.71 1.88
N ALA A 160 -9.18 -3.52 2.46
CA ALA A 160 -9.92 -3.21 3.67
C ALA A 160 -10.61 -1.82 3.56
N PRO A 161 -11.54 -1.65 2.60
CA PRO A 161 -12.05 -0.34 2.20
C PRO A 161 -12.98 0.28 3.26
N ILE A 162 -12.56 1.38 3.86
CA ILE A 162 -13.38 2.16 4.80
C ILE A 162 -14.40 3.00 4.01
N VAL A 163 -15.44 2.36 3.53
CA VAL A 163 -16.45 3.00 2.64
C VAL A 163 -17.42 3.92 3.38
N ALA A 164 -17.51 3.78 4.71
CA ALA A 164 -18.42 4.59 5.56
C ALA A 164 -17.75 4.91 6.89
N GLY A 165 -18.29 5.90 7.62
CA GLY A 165 -17.83 6.25 8.96
C GLY A 165 -17.80 5.03 9.90
N LEU A 166 -16.82 4.97 10.78
CA LEU A 166 -16.64 3.84 11.71
C LEU A 166 -17.54 3.96 12.92
N VAL A 167 -17.44 5.09 13.63
CA VAL A 167 -18.21 5.43 14.81
C VAL A 167 -18.09 6.93 15.06
N LYS A 168 -19.17 7.61 15.40
CA LYS A 168 -19.10 9.04 15.72
C LYS A 168 -18.38 9.25 17.04
N ALA A 169 -17.21 9.87 16.99
CA ALA A 169 -16.43 10.24 18.16
C ALA A 169 -15.64 11.52 17.91
N ASP A 170 -15.43 12.31 18.96
CA ASP A 170 -14.66 13.54 18.87
C ASP A 170 -13.15 13.25 18.90
N VAL A 171 -12.41 13.82 17.96
CA VAL A 171 -10.95 13.80 17.91
C VAL A 171 -10.45 15.21 18.22
N THR A 172 -10.09 15.45 19.48
CA THR A 172 -9.70 16.80 19.97
C THR A 172 -8.19 17.05 19.91
N ALA A 173 -7.37 15.99 20.01
CA ALA A 173 -5.92 16.12 19.92
C ALA A 173 -5.47 16.13 18.45
N PRO A 174 -4.59 17.06 18.02
CA PRO A 174 -4.10 17.10 16.65
C PRO A 174 -3.21 15.91 16.28
N PHE A 175 -2.57 15.27 17.27
CA PHE A 175 -1.72 14.11 17.06
C PHE A 175 -2.16 12.93 17.93
N ASN A 176 -2.09 11.72 17.35
CA ASN A 176 -2.25 10.48 18.09
C ASN A 176 -0.92 10.11 18.76
N LYS A 177 -1.01 9.55 19.97
CA LYS A 177 0.14 8.92 20.61
C LYS A 177 0.19 7.45 20.22
N ASN A 178 1.23 7.04 19.51
CA ASN A 178 1.43 5.65 19.11
C ASN A 178 1.81 4.78 20.31
N THR A 179 1.31 3.56 20.36
CA THR A 179 1.67 2.57 21.37
C THR A 179 1.84 1.19 20.72
N TRP A 180 2.64 0.33 21.33
CA TRP A 180 2.81 -1.05 20.86
C TRP A 180 1.48 -1.80 20.79
N THR A 181 0.63 -1.62 21.79
CA THR A 181 -0.71 -2.22 21.81
C THR A 181 -1.57 -1.75 20.66
N HIS A 182 -1.51 -0.46 20.31
CA HIS A 182 -2.25 0.09 19.18
C HIS A 182 -1.72 -0.47 17.85
N ALA A 183 -0.40 -0.51 17.66
CA ALA A 183 0.22 -1.07 16.46
C ALA A 183 -0.08 -2.57 16.29
N ALA A 184 -0.14 -3.32 17.39
CA ALA A 184 -0.52 -4.73 17.38
C ALA A 184 -2.02 -4.95 17.14
N GLY A 185 -2.85 -3.92 17.30
CA GLY A 185 -4.31 -4.01 17.14
C GLY A 185 -4.78 -4.26 15.71
N ASP A 186 -3.91 -4.06 14.70
CA ASP A 186 -4.21 -4.41 13.31
C ASP A 186 -4.14 -5.93 13.04
N PHE A 187 -3.50 -6.69 13.95
CA PHE A 187 -3.38 -8.14 13.85
C PHE A 187 -4.56 -8.86 14.49
N GLN A 188 -4.82 -10.08 14.06
CA GLN A 188 -5.71 -10.95 14.82
C GLN A 188 -5.15 -11.22 16.21
N VAL A 189 -6.02 -11.15 17.20
CA VAL A 189 -5.67 -11.35 18.61
C VAL A 189 -6.47 -12.48 19.24
N LYS A 190 -5.87 -13.15 20.23
CA LYS A 190 -6.54 -14.14 21.07
C LYS A 190 -7.47 -13.46 22.08
N ALA A 191 -8.23 -14.24 22.79
CA ALA A 191 -9.18 -13.73 23.82
C ALA A 191 -8.51 -12.90 24.92
N ASP A 192 -7.24 -13.16 25.21
CA ASP A 192 -6.41 -12.43 26.17
C ASP A 192 -5.76 -11.15 25.59
N LYS A 193 -6.12 -10.78 24.36
CA LYS A 193 -5.59 -9.62 23.60
C LYS A 193 -4.12 -9.73 23.17
N THR A 194 -3.51 -10.88 23.28
CA THR A 194 -2.20 -11.15 22.66
C THR A 194 -2.33 -11.42 21.18
N ILE A 195 -1.27 -11.11 20.39
CA ILE A 195 -1.24 -11.43 18.95
C ILE A 195 -1.43 -12.94 18.77
N ASP A 196 -2.29 -13.32 17.82
CA ASP A 196 -2.50 -14.72 17.47
C ASP A 196 -1.36 -15.24 16.58
N TYR A 197 -0.35 -15.81 17.19
CA TYR A 197 0.79 -16.38 16.48
C TYR A 197 0.51 -17.70 15.76
N ASP A 198 -0.71 -18.23 15.82
CA ASP A 198 -1.14 -19.31 14.93
C ASP A 198 -1.43 -18.78 13.51
N VAL A 199 -1.76 -17.49 13.42
CA VAL A 199 -2.07 -16.76 12.18
C VAL A 199 -0.91 -15.86 11.73
N MET A 200 -0.23 -15.21 12.68
CA MET A 200 0.87 -14.28 12.44
C MET A 200 2.22 -14.92 12.79
N GLU A 201 3.19 -14.84 11.89
CA GLU A 201 4.56 -15.28 12.24
C GLU A 201 5.24 -14.24 13.15
N PRO A 202 5.85 -14.67 14.29
CA PRO A 202 6.51 -13.74 15.22
C PRO A 202 7.52 -12.78 14.57
N PRO A 203 8.39 -13.21 13.63
CA PRO A 203 9.30 -12.29 12.96
C PRO A 203 8.60 -11.26 12.07
N VAL A 204 7.46 -11.61 11.46
CA VAL A 204 6.64 -10.68 10.66
C VAL A 204 6.08 -9.57 11.55
N ALA A 205 5.46 -9.96 12.68
CA ALA A 205 4.95 -9.01 13.66
C ALA A 205 6.07 -8.10 14.21
N ALA A 206 7.22 -8.68 14.57
CA ALA A 206 8.36 -7.94 15.11
C ALA A 206 8.93 -6.95 14.08
N THR A 207 9.04 -7.33 12.81
CA THR A 207 9.51 -6.47 11.72
C THR A 207 8.55 -5.31 11.50
N PHE A 208 7.24 -5.58 11.41
CA PHE A 208 6.22 -4.54 11.26
C PHE A 208 6.22 -3.56 12.43
N LEU A 209 6.16 -4.04 13.67
CA LEU A 209 6.15 -3.20 14.86
C LEU A 209 7.44 -2.36 14.99
N SER A 210 8.59 -2.93 14.66
CA SER A 210 9.86 -2.20 14.66
C SER A 210 9.86 -1.08 13.62
N ASN A 211 9.31 -1.32 12.43
CA ASN A 211 9.17 -0.33 11.39
C ASN A 211 8.24 0.82 11.81
N CYS A 212 7.13 0.53 12.50
CA CYS A 212 6.23 1.57 13.02
C CYS A 212 7.00 2.59 13.87
N TRP A 213 7.86 2.11 14.78
CA TRP A 213 8.68 3.01 15.62
C TRP A 213 9.81 3.69 14.85
N ARG A 214 10.44 2.95 13.94
CA ARG A 214 11.56 3.48 13.15
C ARG A 214 11.15 4.65 12.26
N TYR A 215 9.97 4.60 11.65
CA TYR A 215 9.56 5.56 10.62
C TYR A 215 8.56 6.60 11.13
N ASP A 216 7.67 6.22 12.03
CA ASP A 216 6.60 7.11 12.51
C ASP A 216 6.81 7.60 13.95
N GLY A 217 7.67 6.92 14.70
CA GLY A 217 8.00 7.31 16.07
C GLY A 217 6.79 7.22 17.01
N GLU A 218 6.69 8.18 17.94
CA GLU A 218 5.69 8.15 19.02
C GLU A 218 4.36 8.82 18.66
N GLY A 219 4.23 9.40 17.48
CA GLY A 219 3.02 10.14 17.13
C GLY A 219 2.76 10.26 15.65
N SER A 220 1.49 10.35 15.30
CA SER A 220 1.01 10.54 13.93
C SER A 220 -0.14 11.54 13.85
N PRO A 221 -0.34 12.22 12.71
CA PRO A 221 -1.44 13.16 12.51
C PRO A 221 -2.82 12.53 12.73
N ASN A 222 -3.76 13.31 13.25
CA ASN A 222 -5.13 12.87 13.51
C ASN A 222 -6.16 13.39 12.49
N GLY A 223 -5.74 14.09 11.44
CA GLY A 223 -6.68 14.58 10.42
C GLY A 223 -7.49 13.46 9.77
N GLY A 224 -6.82 12.40 9.32
CA GLY A 224 -7.47 11.22 8.78
C GLY A 224 -8.37 10.49 9.80
N ARG A 225 -7.92 10.37 11.07
CA ARG A 225 -8.73 9.75 12.12
C ARG A 225 -10.01 10.52 12.37
N ARG A 226 -9.95 11.85 12.39
CA ARG A 226 -11.14 12.71 12.52
C ARG A 226 -12.14 12.45 11.39
N ASP A 227 -11.67 12.23 10.17
CA ASP A 227 -12.53 11.93 9.02
C ASP A 227 -13.18 10.53 9.09
N LEU A 228 -12.51 9.55 9.72
CA LEU A 228 -13.07 8.20 9.88
C LEU A 228 -14.06 8.09 11.03
N LEU A 229 -13.89 8.90 12.10
CA LEU A 229 -14.72 8.85 13.30
C LEU A 229 -15.98 9.72 13.17
N VAL A 230 -16.69 9.51 12.07
CA VAL A 230 -18.00 10.10 11.76
C VAL A 230 -19.10 9.04 11.81
N ALA A 231 -20.35 9.45 11.64
CA ALA A 231 -21.46 8.51 11.73
C ALA A 231 -21.38 7.39 10.67
N PRO A 232 -21.76 6.14 11.03
CA PRO A 232 -21.63 4.98 10.11
C PRO A 232 -22.45 5.06 8.81
N ASN A 233 -23.37 6.00 8.71
CA ASN A 233 -24.13 6.26 7.48
C ASN A 233 -23.45 7.29 6.56
N GLU A 234 -22.41 7.98 6.99
CA GLU A 234 -21.65 8.91 6.18
C GLU A 234 -20.73 8.16 5.22
N ARG A 235 -20.85 8.44 3.91
CA ARG A 235 -19.99 7.81 2.90
C ARG A 235 -18.66 8.54 2.80
N LEU A 236 -17.57 7.79 2.97
CA LEU A 236 -16.20 8.34 2.97
C LEU A 236 -15.54 8.25 1.60
N ILE A 237 -15.91 7.26 0.79
CA ILE A 237 -15.42 7.05 -0.57
C ILE A 237 -16.53 7.40 -1.56
N PRO A 238 -16.34 8.35 -2.49
CA PRO A 238 -17.33 8.73 -3.50
C PRO A 238 -17.37 7.73 -4.66
N THR A 239 -17.74 6.47 -4.39
CA THR A 239 -17.66 5.34 -5.33
C THR A 239 -18.38 5.58 -6.66
N ALA A 240 -19.50 6.30 -6.66
CA ALA A 240 -20.24 6.65 -7.89
C ALA A 240 -19.46 7.60 -8.82
N GLN A 241 -18.45 8.30 -8.32
CA GLN A 241 -17.61 9.22 -9.10
C GLN A 241 -16.34 8.54 -9.63
N VAL A 242 -15.95 7.38 -9.09
CA VAL A 242 -14.80 6.62 -9.55
C VAL A 242 -15.07 6.08 -10.96
N LYS A 243 -14.12 6.27 -11.88
CA LYS A 243 -14.22 5.80 -13.28
C LYS A 243 -13.32 4.61 -13.59
N ALA A 244 -12.30 4.38 -12.78
CA ALA A 244 -11.40 3.25 -12.94
C ALA A 244 -12.03 1.95 -12.43
N PRO A 245 -11.89 0.82 -13.14
CA PRO A 245 -12.24 -0.50 -12.61
C PRO A 245 -11.59 -0.69 -11.24
N THR A 246 -12.37 -1.14 -10.26
CA THR A 246 -11.95 -1.16 -8.85
C THR A 246 -12.09 -2.57 -8.27
N LEU A 247 -11.02 -3.04 -7.62
CA LEU A 247 -11.08 -4.22 -6.76
C LEU A 247 -11.31 -3.78 -5.31
N LEU A 248 -12.42 -4.20 -4.73
CA LEU A 248 -12.63 -4.19 -3.28
C LEU A 248 -12.13 -5.52 -2.73
N ILE A 249 -11.15 -5.52 -1.82
CA ILE A 249 -10.63 -6.75 -1.21
C ILE A 249 -10.65 -6.62 0.30
N VAL A 250 -11.31 -7.57 0.98
CA VAL A 250 -11.56 -7.53 2.43
C VAL A 250 -11.51 -8.93 3.04
N GLY A 251 -11.06 -9.02 4.29
CA GLY A 251 -11.19 -10.24 5.09
C GLY A 251 -12.58 -10.35 5.73
N ASP A 252 -13.11 -11.55 5.90
CA ASP A 252 -14.41 -11.72 6.57
C ASP A 252 -14.33 -11.59 8.10
N LYS A 253 -13.12 -11.48 8.64
CA LYS A 253 -12.83 -11.18 10.05
C LYS A 253 -12.28 -9.77 10.28
N ASP A 254 -12.35 -8.90 9.28
CA ASP A 254 -11.97 -7.49 9.44
C ASP A 254 -12.91 -6.80 10.44
N GLU A 255 -12.35 -6.21 11.48
CA GLU A 255 -13.12 -5.56 12.55
C GLU A 255 -13.68 -4.19 12.15
N TYR A 256 -13.08 -3.54 11.14
CA TYR A 256 -13.45 -2.20 10.69
C TYR A 256 -14.37 -2.21 9.48
N VAL A 257 -14.26 -3.24 8.64
CA VAL A 257 -14.92 -3.30 7.33
C VAL A 257 -15.70 -4.60 7.16
N THR A 258 -16.96 -4.49 6.81
CA THR A 258 -17.78 -5.67 6.51
C THR A 258 -17.89 -5.93 5.00
N ALA A 259 -17.95 -7.20 4.60
CA ALA A 259 -18.21 -7.57 3.22
C ALA A 259 -19.53 -6.99 2.69
N LEU A 260 -20.52 -6.80 3.56
CA LEU A 260 -21.80 -6.18 3.20
C LEU A 260 -21.66 -4.74 2.74
N LEU A 261 -20.90 -3.91 3.47
CA LEU A 261 -20.60 -2.53 3.06
C LEU A 261 -19.84 -2.48 1.73
N CYS A 262 -18.94 -3.43 1.50
CA CYS A 262 -18.22 -3.56 0.23
C CYS A 262 -19.18 -3.94 -0.92
N GLN A 263 -20.14 -4.84 -0.69
CA GLN A 263 -21.17 -5.19 -1.68
C GLN A 263 -22.05 -3.99 -2.08
N GLU A 264 -22.41 -3.16 -1.10
CA GLU A 264 -23.15 -1.93 -1.37
C GLU A 264 -22.32 -0.92 -2.17
N ALA A 265 -21.05 -0.75 -1.82
CA ALA A 265 -20.13 0.11 -2.55
C ALA A 265 -19.92 -0.34 -4.00
N LEU A 266 -19.81 -1.66 -4.22
CA LEU A 266 -19.63 -2.26 -5.54
C LEU A 266 -20.76 -1.89 -6.52
N LYS A 267 -22.00 -1.74 -6.04
CA LYS A 267 -23.17 -1.38 -6.89
C LYS A 267 -23.01 -0.03 -7.60
N THR A 268 -22.20 0.85 -7.08
CA THR A 268 -21.99 2.20 -7.63
C THR A 268 -20.67 2.36 -8.37
N LEU A 269 -19.79 1.37 -8.29
CA LEU A 269 -18.51 1.35 -9.01
C LEU A 269 -18.71 1.03 -10.50
N PRO A 270 -17.76 1.42 -11.38
CA PRO A 270 -17.89 1.18 -12.82
C PRO A 270 -17.82 -0.30 -13.18
N LYS A 271 -18.29 -0.62 -14.41
CA LYS A 271 -18.16 -1.99 -14.97
C LYS A 271 -16.71 -2.44 -14.95
N GLY A 272 -16.49 -3.71 -14.63
CA GLY A 272 -15.16 -4.31 -14.46
C GLY A 272 -14.65 -4.24 -13.02
N SER A 273 -15.43 -3.63 -12.10
CA SER A 273 -15.13 -3.66 -10.67
C SER A 273 -15.54 -4.99 -10.04
N GLU A 274 -14.81 -5.41 -9.01
CA GLU A 274 -14.94 -6.71 -8.36
C GLU A 274 -14.88 -6.59 -6.84
N LEU A 275 -15.51 -7.54 -6.14
CA LEU A 275 -15.33 -7.74 -4.71
C LEU A 275 -14.68 -9.11 -4.47
N LYS A 276 -13.58 -9.12 -3.72
CA LYS A 276 -12.94 -10.33 -3.23
C LYS A 276 -12.99 -10.37 -1.71
N VAL A 277 -13.63 -11.38 -1.17
CA VAL A 277 -13.63 -11.67 0.27
C VAL A 277 -12.63 -12.80 0.53
N ILE A 278 -11.68 -12.57 1.43
CA ILE A 278 -10.71 -13.58 1.88
C ILE A 278 -11.23 -14.17 3.19
N LYS A 279 -11.67 -15.42 3.12
CA LYS A 279 -12.24 -16.14 4.28
C LYS A 279 -11.16 -16.35 5.35
N GLY A 280 -11.43 -15.89 6.56
CA GLY A 280 -10.54 -15.98 7.72
C GLY A 280 -9.56 -14.82 7.86
N GLY A 281 -9.37 -14.01 6.82
CA GLY A 281 -8.47 -12.85 6.88
C GLY A 281 -9.06 -11.70 7.71
N ALA A 282 -8.19 -10.98 8.40
CA ALA A 282 -8.55 -9.77 9.15
C ALA A 282 -8.02 -8.51 8.46
N HIS A 283 -7.93 -7.39 9.20
CA HIS A 283 -7.54 -6.09 8.66
C HIS A 283 -6.13 -6.09 8.05
N ALA A 284 -5.18 -6.79 8.70
CA ALA A 284 -3.79 -6.90 8.26
C ALA A 284 -3.48 -8.22 7.51
N MET A 285 -4.44 -8.79 6.78
CA MET A 285 -4.29 -10.10 6.13
C MET A 285 -3.11 -10.20 5.14
N MET A 286 -2.55 -9.08 4.70
CA MET A 286 -1.33 -9.06 3.90
C MET A 286 -0.10 -9.60 4.66
N MET A 287 -0.18 -9.67 5.99
CA MET A 287 0.86 -10.19 6.88
C MET A 287 0.48 -11.52 7.56
N GLU A 288 -0.76 -12.00 7.37
CA GLU A 288 -1.27 -13.21 7.99
C GLU A 288 -0.88 -14.44 7.18
N LYS A 289 -0.14 -15.36 7.80
CA LYS A 289 0.43 -16.56 7.19
C LYS A 289 -0.52 -17.38 6.33
N PRO A 290 -1.79 -17.66 6.75
CA PRO A 290 -2.71 -18.44 5.93
C PRO A 290 -3.26 -17.67 4.72
N TYR A 291 -3.22 -16.33 4.70
CA TYR A 291 -4.01 -15.51 3.78
C TYR A 291 -3.20 -14.62 2.84
N TYR A 292 -1.99 -14.20 3.22
CA TYR A 292 -1.22 -13.19 2.46
C TYR A 292 -0.95 -13.58 1.01
N LYS A 293 -0.73 -14.88 0.72
CA LYS A 293 -0.49 -15.35 -0.66
C LYS A 293 -1.75 -15.22 -1.51
N ALA A 294 -2.89 -15.74 -1.04
CA ALA A 294 -4.16 -15.63 -1.75
C ALA A 294 -4.59 -14.17 -1.92
N PHE A 295 -4.32 -13.31 -0.93
CA PHE A 295 -4.57 -11.89 -0.97
C PHE A 295 -3.79 -11.20 -2.11
N ARG A 296 -2.46 -11.31 -2.12
CA ARG A 296 -1.62 -10.63 -3.11
C ARG A 296 -1.81 -11.18 -4.53
N GLU A 297 -2.08 -12.47 -4.69
CA GLU A 297 -2.41 -13.09 -5.97
C GLU A 297 -3.75 -12.60 -6.53
N ALA A 298 -4.76 -12.41 -5.69
CA ALA A 298 -6.04 -11.84 -6.11
C ALA A 298 -5.86 -10.43 -6.68
N ILE A 299 -5.04 -9.60 -6.02
CA ILE A 299 -4.71 -8.25 -6.52
C ILE A 299 -3.94 -8.34 -7.83
N LEU A 300 -2.91 -9.18 -7.90
CA LEU A 300 -2.10 -9.35 -9.12
C LEU A 300 -2.96 -9.78 -10.32
N ASN A 301 -3.87 -10.73 -10.11
CA ASN A 301 -4.78 -11.20 -11.14
C ASN A 301 -5.74 -10.10 -11.62
N PHE A 302 -6.23 -9.26 -10.72
CA PHE A 302 -7.04 -8.09 -11.08
C PHE A 302 -6.24 -7.07 -11.89
N LEU A 303 -5.04 -6.75 -11.45
CA LEU A 303 -4.19 -5.76 -12.13
C LEU A 303 -3.75 -6.20 -13.54
N LYS A 304 -3.70 -7.51 -13.81
CA LYS A 304 -3.32 -8.08 -15.14
C LYS A 304 -4.48 -8.16 -16.15
N LYS A 305 -5.73 -7.98 -15.74
CA LYS A 305 -6.91 -7.93 -16.65
C LYS A 305 -6.89 -6.68 -17.52
#